data_394266f4e20b785f99086852b62bf80b
#
_entry.id   394266f4e20b785f99086852b62bf80b
#
_cell.length_a   1.000
_cell.length_b   1.000
_cell.length_c   1.000
_cell.angle_alpha   90.00
_cell.angle_beta   90.00
_cell.angle_gamma   90.00
#
_symmetry.space_group_name_H-M   'P 1'
#
loop_
_entity.id
_entity.type
_entity.pdbx_description
1 polymer ?
#
loop_
_entity_poly.entity_id
_entity_poly.type
_entity_poly.pdbx_seq_one_letter_code
_entity_poly.pdbx_strand_id
1 'polypeptide(L)'
;FTDLPEMTISTDNVDRETVEKPRHWDIKFIRKFMIVFGLLSTIFDCATFVTLLLVLHSTLNQFRTAWFMESVISASVIVLVIRTRKPLFKSKPSKYLLFATLLTVAVTIILPFLPVAQIFGFIALPPLYLFTVGLIVLFYIITAELVKKVFYNRIRP
;
A
#
# COMPACT_ATOMS: atom_id res chain seq x y z
N PHE A 1 5.35 4.23 -10.50
CA PHE A 1 5.23 5.04 -9.28
C PHE A 1 5.51 4.23 -8.02
N THR A 2 5.00 3.01 -7.89
CA THR A 2 5.23 2.13 -6.73
C THR A 2 6.68 1.70 -6.55
N ASP A 3 7.47 1.68 -7.61
CA ASP A 3 8.88 1.29 -7.59
C ASP A 3 9.75 2.23 -6.73
N LEU A 4 9.39 3.51 -6.62
CA LEU A 4 10.17 4.49 -5.84
C LEU A 4 10.25 4.12 -4.35
N PRO A 5 9.15 3.84 -3.63
CA PRO A 5 9.21 3.33 -2.26
C PRO A 5 9.92 1.98 -2.17
N GLU A 6 9.72 1.08 -3.13
CA GLU A 6 10.36 -0.25 -3.13
C GLU A 6 11.87 -0.16 -3.29
N MET A 7 12.38 0.68 -4.18
CA MET A 7 13.83 0.89 -4.35
C MET A 7 14.47 1.49 -3.10
N THR A 8 13.77 2.37 -2.39
CA THR A 8 14.30 3.02 -1.19
C THR A 8 14.26 2.12 0.06
N ILE A 9 13.61 0.95 0.01
CA ILE A 9 13.61 0.00 1.13
C ILE A 9 15.02 -0.51 1.48
N SER A 10 15.91 -0.55 0.48
CA SER A 10 17.32 -0.93 0.69
C SER A 10 18.09 0.05 1.59
N THR A 11 17.60 1.29 1.72
CA THR A 11 18.17 2.34 2.57
C THR A 11 17.49 2.44 3.93
N ASP A 12 16.56 1.55 4.22
CA ASP A 12 15.76 1.59 5.45
C ASP A 12 16.57 1.19 6.69
N ASN A 13 16.11 1.67 7.83
CA ASN A 13 16.70 1.32 9.13
C ASN A 13 16.29 -0.10 9.51
N VAL A 14 17.23 -1.03 9.47
CA VAL A 14 16.97 -2.42 9.87
C VAL A 14 16.83 -2.51 11.39
N ASP A 15 15.80 -3.22 11.85
CA ASP A 15 15.65 -3.50 13.28
C ASP A 15 16.86 -4.29 13.79
N ARG A 16 17.53 -3.80 14.86
CA ARG A 16 18.76 -4.39 15.44
C ARG A 16 18.63 -5.89 15.68
N GLU A 17 17.47 -6.34 16.12
CA GLU A 17 17.17 -7.77 16.36
C GLU A 17 17.27 -8.63 15.09
N THR A 18 17.18 -8.02 13.91
CA THR A 18 17.24 -8.72 12.62
C THR A 18 18.70 -8.89 12.15
N VAL A 19 19.61 -7.99 12.60
CA VAL A 19 21.02 -8.00 12.21
C VAL A 19 21.86 -8.90 13.11
N GLU A 20 21.47 -9.07 14.39
CA GLU A 20 22.27 -9.78 15.40
C GLU A 20 22.37 -11.30 15.18
N LYS A 21 21.48 -11.90 14.38
CA LYS A 21 21.52 -13.34 14.07
C LYS A 21 21.44 -13.58 12.57
N PRO A 22 22.46 -14.26 11.97
CA PRO A 22 22.38 -14.71 10.59
C PRO A 22 21.14 -15.61 10.42
N ARG A 23 20.23 -15.22 9.54
CA ARG A 23 19.04 -16.03 9.25
C ARG A 23 19.20 -16.69 7.90
N HIS A 24 18.96 -17.99 7.85
CA HIS A 24 18.78 -18.65 6.59
C HIS A 24 17.51 -18.14 5.88
N TRP A 25 17.59 -17.98 4.57
CA TRP A 25 16.44 -17.66 3.75
C TRP A 25 15.41 -18.78 3.83
N ASP A 26 14.34 -18.60 4.54
CA ASP A 26 13.22 -19.55 4.57
C ASP A 26 12.24 -19.23 3.45
N ILE A 27 12.44 -19.92 2.32
CA ILE A 27 11.58 -19.78 1.12
C ILE A 27 10.12 -20.12 1.45
N LYS A 28 9.87 -21.06 2.38
CA LYS A 28 8.51 -21.42 2.80
C LYS A 28 7.83 -20.27 3.55
N PHE A 29 8.60 -19.58 4.40
CA PHE A 29 8.13 -18.39 5.10
C PHE A 29 7.79 -17.25 4.11
N ILE A 30 8.71 -16.95 3.19
CA ILE A 30 8.53 -15.90 2.17
C ILE A 30 7.30 -16.19 1.32
N ARG A 31 7.13 -17.42 0.84
CA ARG A 31 5.97 -17.83 0.05
C ARG A 31 4.66 -17.68 0.80
N LYS A 32 4.59 -18.09 2.08
CA LYS A 32 3.40 -17.90 2.91
C LYS A 32 3.09 -16.43 3.11
N PHE A 33 4.10 -15.61 3.35
CA PHE A 33 3.98 -14.17 3.49
C PHE A 33 3.38 -13.55 2.21
N MET A 34 3.96 -13.85 1.04
CA MET A 34 3.47 -13.35 -0.24
C MET A 34 2.01 -13.76 -0.52
N ILE A 35 1.64 -15.03 -0.23
CA ILE A 35 0.27 -15.50 -0.42
C ILE A 35 -0.69 -14.74 0.50
N VAL A 36 -0.38 -14.59 1.78
CA VAL A 36 -1.27 -13.95 2.76
C VAL A 36 -1.48 -12.47 2.42
N PHE A 37 -0.40 -11.73 2.17
CA PHE A 37 -0.50 -10.31 1.85
C PHE A 37 -1.02 -10.05 0.44
N GLY A 38 -0.72 -10.92 -0.53
CA GLY A 38 -1.29 -10.87 -1.87
C GLY A 38 -2.80 -11.10 -1.88
N LEU A 39 -3.29 -12.11 -1.15
CA LEU A 39 -4.74 -12.33 -0.99
C LEU A 39 -5.41 -11.17 -0.27
N LEU A 40 -4.79 -10.61 0.75
CA LEU A 40 -5.29 -9.43 1.44
C LEU A 40 -5.47 -8.25 0.46
N SER A 41 -4.44 -7.96 -0.33
CA SER A 41 -4.49 -6.90 -1.35
C SER A 41 -5.63 -7.14 -2.34
N THR A 42 -5.73 -8.36 -2.88
CA THR A 42 -6.80 -8.73 -3.82
C THR A 42 -8.21 -8.53 -3.25
N ILE A 43 -8.41 -8.83 -1.97
CA ILE A 43 -9.71 -8.60 -1.31
C ILE A 43 -10.06 -7.11 -1.29
N PHE A 44 -9.08 -6.24 -1.01
CA PHE A 44 -9.31 -4.80 -1.00
C PHE A 44 -9.47 -4.22 -2.40
N ASP A 45 -8.75 -4.73 -3.41
CA ASP A 45 -8.99 -4.38 -4.82
C ASP A 45 -10.42 -4.73 -5.24
N CYS A 46 -10.90 -5.94 -4.91
CA CYS A 46 -12.29 -6.34 -5.17
C CYS A 46 -13.29 -5.45 -4.42
N ALA A 47 -13.03 -5.11 -3.17
CA ALA A 47 -13.87 -4.20 -2.40
C ALA A 47 -13.93 -2.80 -3.04
N THR A 48 -12.80 -2.30 -3.55
CA THR A 48 -12.73 -1.05 -4.31
C THR A 48 -13.59 -1.13 -5.56
N PHE A 49 -13.50 -2.22 -6.34
CA PHE A 49 -14.31 -2.40 -7.55
C PHE A 49 -15.81 -2.41 -7.24
N VAL A 50 -16.22 -3.21 -6.24
CA VAL A 50 -17.62 -3.27 -5.80
C VAL A 50 -18.11 -1.89 -5.37
N THR A 51 -17.33 -1.18 -4.57
CA THR A 51 -17.71 0.15 -4.08
C THR A 51 -17.82 1.16 -5.23
N LEU A 52 -16.84 1.21 -6.12
CA LEU A 52 -16.85 2.16 -7.24
C LEU A 52 -17.98 1.87 -8.25
N LEU A 53 -18.19 0.60 -8.60
CA LEU A 53 -19.12 0.23 -9.65
C LEU A 53 -20.56 0.11 -9.16
N LEU A 54 -20.78 -0.52 -7.98
CA LEU A 54 -22.13 -0.85 -7.51
C LEU A 54 -22.69 0.19 -6.53
N VAL A 55 -21.83 0.84 -5.74
CA VAL A 55 -22.29 1.84 -4.75
C VAL A 55 -22.25 3.25 -5.32
N LEU A 56 -21.13 3.62 -5.96
CA LEU A 56 -20.97 4.97 -6.51
C LEU A 56 -21.39 5.10 -7.98
N HIS A 57 -21.73 3.99 -8.65
CA HIS A 57 -22.13 3.96 -10.06
C HIS A 57 -21.18 4.78 -10.96
N SER A 58 -19.88 4.57 -10.77
CA SER A 58 -18.83 5.35 -11.40
C SER A 58 -18.84 5.23 -12.92
N THR A 59 -18.61 6.33 -13.60
CA THR A 59 -18.27 6.31 -15.02
C THR A 59 -16.90 5.65 -15.22
N LEU A 60 -16.62 5.19 -16.45
CA LEU A 60 -15.36 4.52 -16.78
C LEU A 60 -14.11 5.33 -16.36
N ASN A 61 -14.13 6.65 -16.61
CA ASN A 61 -13.01 7.52 -16.30
C ASN A 61 -12.88 7.75 -14.79
N GLN A 62 -14.00 7.88 -14.06
CA GLN A 62 -14.00 7.97 -12.60
C GLN A 62 -13.46 6.68 -11.97
N PHE A 63 -13.95 5.53 -12.43
CA PHE A 63 -13.47 4.23 -11.98
C PHE A 63 -11.97 4.07 -12.20
N ARG A 64 -11.49 4.34 -13.42
CA ARG A 64 -10.07 4.25 -13.78
C ARG A 64 -9.20 5.12 -12.88
N THR A 65 -9.63 6.37 -12.66
CA THR A 65 -8.88 7.32 -11.83
C THR A 65 -8.87 6.91 -10.36
N ALA A 66 -10.03 6.55 -9.80
CA ALA A 66 -10.16 6.17 -8.41
C ALA A 66 -9.40 4.87 -8.10
N TRP A 67 -9.50 3.88 -8.96
CA TRP A 67 -8.77 2.62 -8.82
C TRP A 67 -7.25 2.83 -8.94
N PHE A 68 -6.79 3.63 -9.91
CA PHE A 68 -5.38 3.99 -10.01
C PHE A 68 -4.85 4.62 -8.72
N MET A 69 -5.60 5.59 -8.17
CA MET A 69 -5.22 6.26 -6.92
C MET A 69 -5.16 5.27 -5.75
N GLU A 70 -6.17 4.43 -5.60
CA GLU A 70 -6.23 3.43 -4.54
C GLU A 70 -5.05 2.45 -4.64
N SER A 71 -4.82 1.86 -5.83
CA SER A 71 -3.77 0.87 -6.05
C SER A 71 -2.36 1.44 -5.80
N VAL A 72 -2.08 2.65 -6.30
CA VAL A 72 -0.75 3.26 -6.09
C VAL A 72 -0.53 3.66 -4.64
N ILE A 73 -1.55 4.21 -3.97
CA ILE A 73 -1.43 4.64 -2.57
C ILE A 73 -1.30 3.42 -1.66
N SER A 74 -2.17 2.40 -1.84
CA SER A 74 -2.14 1.18 -1.04
C SER A 74 -0.81 0.43 -1.18
N ALA A 75 -0.32 0.25 -2.43
CA ALA A 75 0.97 -0.37 -2.70
C ALA A 75 2.15 0.41 -2.13
N SER A 76 2.10 1.75 -2.15
CA SER A 76 3.18 2.56 -1.59
C SER A 76 3.21 2.53 -0.06
N VAL A 77 2.03 2.55 0.58
CA VAL A 77 1.93 2.58 2.04
C VAL A 77 2.17 1.19 2.65
N ILE A 78 1.78 0.10 1.97
CA ILE A 78 2.01 -1.25 2.49
C ILE A 78 3.50 -1.54 2.68
N VAL A 79 4.39 -0.96 1.88
CA VAL A 79 5.85 -1.08 2.06
C VAL A 79 6.27 -0.65 3.45
N LEU A 80 5.69 0.44 3.99
CA LEU A 80 5.96 0.91 5.35
C LEU A 80 5.48 -0.08 6.42
N VAL A 81 4.39 -0.81 6.15
CA VAL A 81 3.83 -1.81 7.06
C VAL A 81 4.69 -3.07 7.09
N ILE A 82 5.04 -3.61 5.91
CA ILE A 82 5.69 -4.92 5.79
C ILE A 82 7.19 -4.92 6.05
N ARG A 83 7.88 -3.75 5.97
CA ARG A 83 9.33 -3.59 6.15
C ARG A 83 9.84 -4.04 7.53
N THR A 84 8.99 -4.02 8.54
CA THR A 84 9.35 -4.30 9.94
C THR A 84 8.39 -5.29 10.58
N ARG A 85 8.89 -6.09 11.53
CA ARG A 85 8.05 -6.95 12.37
C ARG A 85 7.29 -6.19 13.45
N LYS A 86 7.81 -5.03 13.85
CA LYS A 86 7.20 -4.16 14.86
C LYS A 86 5.96 -3.46 14.30
N PRO A 87 5.03 -3.03 15.14
CA PRO A 87 3.94 -2.15 14.71
C PRO A 87 4.48 -0.92 13.98
N LEU A 88 3.77 -0.45 12.96
CA LEU A 88 4.15 0.69 12.11
C LEU A 88 4.66 1.89 12.92
N PHE A 89 3.96 2.23 14.01
CA PHE A 89 4.28 3.38 14.85
C PHE A 89 5.48 3.18 15.81
N LYS A 90 5.95 1.93 15.98
CA LYS A 90 7.09 1.61 16.87
C LYS A 90 8.42 1.49 16.15
N SER A 91 8.43 1.46 14.82
CA SER A 91 9.63 1.40 14.00
C SER A 91 9.72 2.63 13.11
N LYS A 92 10.80 3.39 13.24
CA LYS A 92 11.01 4.61 12.44
C LYS A 92 11.55 4.23 11.06
N PRO A 93 10.83 4.56 9.96
CA PRO A 93 11.35 4.38 8.61
C PRO A 93 12.55 5.28 8.37
N SER A 94 13.38 4.93 7.39
CA SER A 94 14.41 5.85 6.92
C SER A 94 13.77 7.10 6.34
N LYS A 95 14.49 8.21 6.40
CA LYS A 95 14.01 9.49 5.82
C LYS A 95 13.75 9.37 4.32
N TYR A 96 14.56 8.57 3.63
CA TYR A 96 14.44 8.35 2.19
C TYR A 96 13.18 7.57 1.83
N LEU A 97 12.92 6.47 2.55
CA LEU A 97 11.72 5.66 2.35
C LEU A 97 10.45 6.46 2.66
N LEU A 98 10.43 7.20 3.77
CA LEU A 98 9.29 8.04 4.13
C LEU A 98 9.06 9.13 3.08
N PHE A 99 10.12 9.81 2.64
CA PHE A 99 10.03 10.85 1.62
C PHE A 99 9.52 10.29 0.29
N ALA A 100 10.07 9.15 -0.18
CA ALA A 100 9.63 8.51 -1.41
C ALA A 100 8.16 8.13 -1.36
N THR A 101 7.70 7.52 -0.24
CA THR A 101 6.29 7.15 -0.06
C THR A 101 5.38 8.38 -0.06
N LEU A 102 5.72 9.43 0.70
CA LEU A 102 4.94 10.67 0.75
C LEU A 102 4.92 11.38 -0.60
N LEU A 103 6.04 11.40 -1.31
CA LEU A 103 6.12 11.98 -2.65
C LEU A 103 5.22 11.22 -3.63
N THR A 104 5.28 9.89 -3.63
CA THR A 104 4.42 9.05 -4.49
C THR A 104 2.94 9.29 -4.20
N VAL A 105 2.55 9.31 -2.92
CA VAL A 105 1.16 9.59 -2.52
C VAL A 105 0.73 10.99 -2.96
N ALA A 106 1.56 12.01 -2.74
CA ALA A 106 1.25 13.39 -3.11
C ALA A 106 1.09 13.53 -4.63
N VAL A 107 2.03 12.98 -5.41
CA VAL A 107 1.96 12.99 -6.89
C VAL A 107 0.71 12.26 -7.37
N THR A 108 0.37 11.11 -6.79
CA THR A 108 -0.81 10.33 -7.16
C THR A 108 -2.11 11.13 -6.93
N ILE A 109 -2.20 11.86 -5.82
CA ILE A 109 -3.38 12.70 -5.51
C ILE A 109 -3.46 13.90 -6.45
N ILE A 110 -2.33 14.52 -6.80
CA ILE A 110 -2.29 15.73 -7.64
C ILE A 110 -2.48 15.39 -9.11
N LEU A 111 -2.00 14.22 -9.57
CA LEU A 111 -1.97 13.83 -10.97
C LEU A 111 -3.32 14.03 -11.71
N PRO A 112 -4.48 13.61 -11.17
CA PRO A 112 -5.77 13.78 -11.86
C PRO A 112 -6.19 15.24 -12.11
N PHE A 113 -5.59 16.18 -11.39
CA PHE A 113 -5.86 17.63 -11.56
C PHE A 113 -4.94 18.30 -12.57
N LEU A 114 -3.92 17.59 -13.06
CA LEU A 114 -2.99 18.14 -14.06
C LEU A 114 -3.52 17.95 -15.48
N PRO A 115 -3.22 18.86 -16.43
CA PRO A 115 -3.63 18.73 -17.84
C PRO A 115 -3.15 17.42 -18.48
N VAL A 116 -1.99 16.92 -18.07
CA VAL A 116 -1.40 15.67 -18.59
C VAL A 116 -2.24 14.43 -18.22
N ALA A 117 -3.07 14.50 -17.20
CA ALA A 117 -3.93 13.40 -16.76
C ALA A 117 -4.95 12.99 -17.85
N GLN A 118 -5.38 13.93 -18.68
CA GLN A 118 -6.33 13.69 -19.77
C GLN A 118 -5.76 12.72 -20.80
N ILE A 119 -4.44 12.72 -21.04
CA ILE A 119 -3.77 11.78 -21.96
C ILE A 119 -3.97 10.33 -21.50
N PHE A 120 -4.05 10.10 -20.17
CA PHE A 120 -4.28 8.80 -19.56
C PHE A 120 -5.76 8.48 -19.32
N GLY A 121 -6.66 9.40 -19.72
CA GLY A 121 -8.09 9.29 -19.45
C GLY A 121 -8.46 9.49 -17.98
N PHE A 122 -7.59 10.10 -17.19
CA PHE A 122 -7.87 10.46 -15.80
C PHE A 122 -8.63 11.78 -15.74
N ILE A 123 -9.49 11.89 -14.75
CA ILE A 123 -10.31 13.07 -14.50
C ILE A 123 -10.23 13.48 -13.03
N ALA A 124 -10.45 14.76 -12.77
CA ALA A 124 -10.61 15.24 -11.39
C ALA A 124 -11.81 14.55 -10.74
N LEU A 125 -11.58 13.91 -9.62
CA LEU A 125 -12.62 13.18 -8.89
C LEU A 125 -13.39 14.09 -7.94
N PRO A 126 -14.71 13.90 -7.79
CA PRO A 126 -15.47 14.51 -6.72
C PRO A 126 -14.91 14.16 -5.33
N PRO A 127 -15.06 15.03 -4.32
CA PRO A 127 -14.53 14.78 -2.96
C PRO A 127 -15.01 13.47 -2.34
N LEU A 128 -16.21 13.02 -2.69
CA LEU A 128 -16.76 11.74 -2.22
C LEU A 128 -15.89 10.55 -2.62
N TYR A 129 -15.35 10.54 -3.84
CA TYR A 129 -14.46 9.49 -4.32
C TYR A 129 -13.13 9.50 -3.57
N LEU A 130 -12.56 10.69 -3.35
CA LEU A 130 -11.30 10.84 -2.59
C LEU A 130 -11.47 10.35 -1.15
N PHE A 131 -12.60 10.70 -0.52
CA PHE A 131 -12.93 10.21 0.81
C PHE A 131 -13.09 8.70 0.86
N THR A 132 -13.79 8.11 -0.13
CA THR A 132 -14.01 6.66 -0.22
C THR A 132 -12.70 5.91 -0.42
N VAL A 133 -11.84 6.36 -1.33
CA VAL A 133 -10.50 5.78 -1.56
C VAL A 133 -9.67 5.89 -0.29
N GLY A 134 -9.65 7.05 0.35
CA GLY A 134 -8.93 7.24 1.62
C GLY A 134 -9.40 6.31 2.73
N LEU A 135 -10.71 6.07 2.82
CA LEU A 135 -11.30 5.15 3.79
C LEU A 135 -10.88 3.69 3.51
N ILE A 136 -10.95 3.26 2.25
CA ILE A 136 -10.54 1.90 1.85
C ILE A 136 -9.06 1.67 2.17
N VAL A 137 -8.18 2.62 1.81
CA VAL A 137 -6.75 2.53 2.11
C VAL A 137 -6.50 2.48 3.62
N LEU A 138 -7.23 3.28 4.41
CA LEU A 138 -7.13 3.25 5.87
C LEU A 138 -7.48 1.88 6.43
N PHE A 139 -8.60 1.29 6.01
CA PHE A 139 -9.01 -0.05 6.42
C PHE A 139 -8.00 -1.11 5.96
N TYR A 140 -7.44 -0.97 4.76
CA TYR A 140 -6.39 -1.85 4.27
C TYR A 140 -5.16 -1.83 5.20
N ILE A 141 -4.67 -0.65 5.58
CA ILE A 141 -3.50 -0.51 6.47
C ILE A 141 -3.77 -1.14 7.84
N ILE A 142 -4.94 -0.87 8.43
CA ILE A 142 -5.32 -1.43 9.73
C ILE A 142 -5.38 -2.96 9.64
N THR A 143 -6.01 -3.49 8.60
CA THR A 143 -6.12 -4.95 8.41
C THR A 143 -4.76 -5.57 8.15
N ALA A 144 -3.90 -4.94 7.35
CA ALA A 144 -2.54 -5.41 7.09
C ALA A 144 -1.70 -5.47 8.38
N GLU A 145 -1.82 -4.48 9.27
CA GLU A 145 -1.16 -4.50 10.58
C GLU A 145 -1.67 -5.65 11.47
N LEU A 146 -2.97 -5.91 11.48
CA LEU A 146 -3.55 -7.02 12.24
C LEU A 146 -3.10 -8.37 11.68
N VAL A 147 -3.17 -8.54 10.36
CA VAL A 147 -2.71 -9.76 9.67
C VAL A 147 -1.22 -9.98 9.92
N LYS A 148 -0.39 -8.95 9.84
CA LYS A 148 1.03 -9.00 10.17
C LYS A 148 1.26 -9.53 11.60
N LYS A 149 0.56 -8.98 12.57
CA LYS A 149 0.67 -9.42 13.99
C LYS A 149 0.30 -10.89 14.16
N VAL A 150 -0.81 -11.33 13.55
CA VAL A 150 -1.26 -12.72 13.60
C VAL A 150 -0.26 -13.65 12.89
N PHE A 151 0.21 -13.24 11.73
CA PHE A 151 1.18 -14.00 10.92
C PHE A 151 2.47 -14.27 11.69
N TYR A 152 3.08 -13.24 12.27
CA TYR A 152 4.32 -13.40 13.05
C TYR A 152 4.13 -14.12 14.39
N ASN A 153 2.95 -14.08 14.97
CA ASN A 153 2.64 -14.84 16.19
C ASN A 153 2.47 -16.35 15.91
N ARG A 154 1.91 -16.72 14.76
CA ARG A 154 1.65 -18.11 14.39
C ARG A 154 2.81 -18.80 13.68
N ILE A 155 3.58 -18.05 12.93
CA ILE A 155 4.72 -18.55 12.15
C ILE A 155 5.97 -17.98 12.80
N ARG A 156 6.31 -18.51 13.99
CA ARG A 156 7.65 -18.28 14.56
C ARG A 156 8.66 -19.06 13.71
N PRO A 157 9.72 -18.40 13.22
CA PRO A 157 10.84 -19.09 12.63
C PRO A 157 11.63 -19.84 13.72
#